data_1377f404843ed0ed75242937d92ebfd0
#
_entry.id   1377f404843ed0ed75242937d92ebfd0
#
_cell.length_a   1.000
_cell.length_b   1.000
_cell.length_c   1.000
_cell.angle_alpha   90.00
_cell.angle_beta   90.00
_cell.angle_gamma   90.00
#
_symmetry.space_group_name_H-M   'P 1'
#
loop_
_entity.id
_entity.type
_entity.pdbx_description
1 polymer ?
#
loop_
_entity_poly.entity_id
_entity_poly.type
_entity_poly.pdbx_seq_one_letter_code
_entity_poly.pdbx_strand_id
1 'polypeptide(L)'
;MSTPAPEEQRPQSASDILGAALGGAARKAGLDPAENASTHRVVWSAMGGWRGILESVVPSLAFVVLFTLRPGPLLLPLGVSVGLAALFTVIRLVQKSPPSAALGGLIAAVAAAGLALWTGRGEDNFVPGLITNAVYGSVILVSALIGWSVIGIAAGFLMGEGTAWRADRRKRRAFFWLGIAWAALFFARLAVQFPLYLAGDVTALGTLKLVMGLPLFAPLIAVTWLVVRALYPRVSPEDEPAAA
;
A
#
# COMPACT_ATOMS: atom_id res chain seq x y z
N MET A 1 -7.24 -28.69 49.69
CA MET A 1 -6.43 -27.78 48.87
C MET A 1 -6.24 -28.46 47.52
N SER A 2 -7.10 -28.13 46.54
CA SER A 2 -7.02 -28.72 45.20
C SER A 2 -6.20 -27.77 44.33
N THR A 3 -5.07 -28.25 43.83
CA THR A 3 -4.19 -27.55 42.90
C THR A 3 -4.94 -27.42 41.56
N PRO A 4 -5.08 -26.24 40.96
CA PRO A 4 -5.67 -26.13 39.64
C PRO A 4 -4.77 -26.80 38.61
N ALA A 5 -5.37 -27.57 37.70
CA ALA A 5 -4.69 -28.21 36.60
C ALA A 5 -4.04 -27.16 35.66
N PRO A 6 -2.87 -27.48 35.06
CA PRO A 6 -2.23 -26.58 34.12
C PRO A 6 -3.18 -26.32 32.91
N GLU A 7 -3.44 -25.07 32.60
CA GLU A 7 -4.14 -24.69 31.36
C GLU A 7 -3.34 -25.23 30.16
N GLU A 8 -3.89 -26.22 29.48
CA GLU A 8 -3.40 -26.73 28.21
C GLU A 8 -3.40 -25.59 27.21
N GLN A 9 -2.23 -25.04 26.92
CA GLN A 9 -2.06 -24.05 25.87
C GLN A 9 -2.49 -24.67 24.53
N ARG A 10 -3.68 -24.30 24.06
CA ARG A 10 -4.15 -24.68 22.69
C ARG A 10 -3.08 -24.28 21.70
N PRO A 11 -2.70 -25.16 20.76
CA PRO A 11 -1.75 -24.81 19.72
C PRO A 11 -2.28 -23.59 18.93
N GLN A 12 -1.45 -22.55 18.86
CA GLN A 12 -1.81 -21.33 18.13
C GLN A 12 -2.09 -21.68 16.68
N SER A 13 -3.27 -21.30 16.18
CA SER A 13 -3.62 -21.51 14.78
C SER A 13 -2.81 -20.58 13.87
N ALA A 14 -2.63 -20.96 12.60
CA ALA A 14 -1.95 -20.08 11.61
C ALA A 14 -2.63 -18.71 11.51
N SER A 15 -3.95 -18.64 11.72
CA SER A 15 -4.70 -17.37 11.78
C SER A 15 -4.32 -16.51 12.97
N ASP A 16 -4.03 -17.12 14.15
CA ASP A 16 -3.64 -16.38 15.35
C ASP A 16 -2.24 -15.79 15.19
N ILE A 17 -1.31 -16.56 14.61
CA ILE A 17 0.05 -16.11 14.31
C ILE A 17 0.01 -14.96 13.28
N LEU A 18 -0.79 -15.10 12.22
CA LEU A 18 -0.93 -14.08 11.19
C LEU A 18 -1.59 -12.81 11.75
N GLY A 19 -2.63 -12.97 12.58
CA GLY A 19 -3.30 -11.87 13.28
C GLY A 19 -2.36 -11.10 14.20
N ALA A 20 -1.55 -11.82 15.01
CA ALA A 20 -0.55 -11.22 15.89
C ALA A 20 0.55 -10.48 15.11
N ALA A 21 1.03 -11.07 14.00
CA ALA A 21 2.04 -10.45 13.14
C ALA A 21 1.52 -9.17 12.46
N LEU A 22 0.31 -9.21 11.88
CA LEU A 22 -0.31 -8.06 11.23
C LEU A 22 -0.71 -6.98 12.23
N GLY A 23 -1.28 -7.35 13.38
CA GLY A 23 -1.58 -6.43 14.47
C GLY A 23 -0.32 -5.76 15.05
N GLY A 24 0.76 -6.52 15.19
CA GLY A 24 2.07 -5.99 15.59
C GLY A 24 2.66 -5.01 14.56
N ALA A 25 2.56 -5.33 13.28
CA ALA A 25 3.00 -4.45 12.20
C ALA A 25 2.17 -3.17 12.15
N ALA A 26 0.86 -3.26 12.35
CA ALA A 26 -0.05 -2.12 12.38
C ALA A 26 0.25 -1.17 13.55
N ARG A 27 0.46 -1.71 14.76
CA ARG A 27 0.87 -0.92 15.93
C ARG A 27 2.19 -0.19 15.69
N LYS A 28 3.19 -0.87 15.12
CA LYS A 28 4.46 -0.24 14.73
C LYS A 28 4.31 0.85 13.67
N ALA A 29 3.29 0.75 12.82
CA ALA A 29 2.95 1.76 11.82
C ALA A 29 2.09 2.92 12.40
N GLY A 30 1.79 2.94 13.71
CA GLY A 30 0.92 3.94 14.33
C GLY A 30 -0.56 3.76 13.97
N LEU A 31 -0.94 2.56 13.53
CA LEU A 31 -2.32 2.17 13.19
C LEU A 31 -2.94 1.36 14.34
N ASP A 32 -2.69 1.75 15.59
CA ASP A 32 -3.29 1.07 16.72
C ASP A 32 -4.80 1.35 16.76
N PRO A 33 -5.65 0.30 16.65
CA PRO A 33 -7.10 0.48 16.77
C PRO A 33 -7.51 1.03 18.15
N ALA A 34 -6.69 0.83 19.17
CA ALA A 34 -6.93 1.30 20.53
C ALA A 34 -6.64 2.81 20.72
N GLU A 35 -5.78 3.41 19.90
CA GLU A 35 -5.51 4.84 19.94
C GLU A 35 -6.55 5.64 19.14
N ASN A 36 -6.85 6.87 19.63
CA ASN A 36 -7.65 7.87 18.89
C ASN A 36 -6.86 8.43 17.70
N ALA A 37 -6.42 7.55 16.79
CA ALA A 37 -5.71 7.98 15.61
C ALA A 37 -6.65 8.81 14.72
N SER A 38 -6.33 10.11 14.56
CA SER A 38 -7.05 10.96 13.61
C SER A 38 -6.84 10.41 12.19
N THR A 39 -7.86 10.54 11.34
CA THR A 39 -7.78 10.11 9.93
C THR A 39 -6.53 10.67 9.24
N HIS A 40 -6.17 11.92 9.53
CA HIS A 40 -4.95 12.55 9.04
C HIS A 40 -3.69 11.77 9.45
N ARG A 41 -3.57 11.33 10.71
CA ARG A 41 -2.42 10.56 11.19
C ARG A 41 -2.30 9.22 10.48
N VAL A 42 -3.43 8.52 10.27
CA VAL A 42 -3.45 7.24 9.57
C VAL A 42 -3.03 7.39 8.11
N VAL A 43 -3.60 8.36 7.40
CA VAL A 43 -3.21 8.65 6.00
C VAL A 43 -1.73 9.02 5.92
N TRP A 44 -1.26 9.89 6.82
CA TRP A 44 0.13 10.32 6.87
C TRP A 44 1.10 9.16 7.13
N SER A 45 0.75 8.30 8.09
CA SER A 45 1.53 7.09 8.40
C SER A 45 1.55 6.09 7.25
N ALA A 46 0.40 5.86 6.60
CA ALA A 46 0.28 4.97 5.45
C ALA A 46 1.11 5.44 4.24
N MET A 47 1.28 6.76 4.07
CA MET A 47 2.15 7.34 3.04
C MET A 47 3.64 7.33 3.43
N GLY A 48 3.99 6.86 4.63
CA GLY A 48 5.36 6.88 5.15
C GLY A 48 5.85 8.27 5.59
N GLY A 49 4.94 9.21 5.84
CA GLY A 49 5.24 10.61 6.19
C GLY A 49 5.99 11.37 5.09
N TRP A 50 6.56 12.51 5.41
CA TRP A 50 7.37 13.33 4.49
C TRP A 50 8.46 12.52 3.79
N ARG A 51 9.08 11.65 4.53
CA ARG A 51 10.19 10.85 4.05
C ARG A 51 9.75 9.84 3.00
N GLY A 52 8.69 9.07 3.27
CA GLY A 52 8.15 8.12 2.29
C GLY A 52 7.72 8.81 0.99
N ILE A 53 7.16 10.03 1.11
CA ILE A 53 6.81 10.86 -0.04
C ILE A 53 8.07 11.23 -0.84
N LEU A 54 9.11 11.75 -0.19
CA LEU A 54 10.36 12.13 -0.87
C LEU A 54 11.04 10.92 -1.53
N GLU A 55 11.13 9.80 -0.81
CA GLU A 55 11.72 8.56 -1.33
C GLU A 55 11.00 8.03 -2.58
N SER A 56 9.69 8.21 -2.68
CA SER A 56 8.90 7.75 -3.84
C SER A 56 8.85 8.76 -4.99
N VAL A 57 8.83 10.05 -4.68
CA VAL A 57 8.65 11.12 -5.66
C VAL A 57 9.97 11.56 -6.29
N VAL A 58 11.02 11.77 -5.48
CA VAL A 58 12.28 12.40 -5.94
C VAL A 58 12.97 11.59 -7.04
N PRO A 59 13.14 10.25 -6.95
CA PRO A 59 13.76 9.49 -8.04
C PRO A 59 12.96 9.56 -9.34
N SER A 60 11.62 9.45 -9.26
CA SER A 60 10.75 9.53 -10.44
C SER A 60 10.74 10.93 -11.05
N LEU A 61 10.72 11.97 -10.22
CA LEU A 61 10.79 13.37 -10.67
C LEU A 61 12.14 13.65 -11.34
N ALA A 62 13.24 13.21 -10.75
CA ALA A 62 14.57 13.37 -11.33
C ALA A 62 14.67 12.71 -12.72
N PHE A 63 14.12 11.52 -12.89
CA PHE A 63 14.06 10.85 -14.18
C PHE A 63 13.30 11.71 -15.21
N VAL A 64 12.09 12.14 -14.89
CA VAL A 64 11.23 12.91 -15.80
C VAL A 64 11.88 14.26 -16.18
N VAL A 65 12.39 14.99 -15.19
CA VAL A 65 13.03 16.29 -15.42
C VAL A 65 14.27 16.15 -16.30
N LEU A 66 15.16 15.21 -15.97
CA LEU A 66 16.38 15.02 -16.75
C LEU A 66 16.10 14.51 -18.15
N PHE A 67 15.14 13.62 -18.33
CA PHE A 67 14.71 13.12 -19.63
C PHE A 67 14.13 14.25 -20.50
N THR A 68 13.31 15.11 -19.90
CA THR A 68 12.66 16.24 -20.62
C THR A 68 13.65 17.35 -20.98
N LEU A 69 14.58 17.68 -20.06
CA LEU A 69 15.55 18.76 -20.28
C LEU A 69 16.73 18.34 -21.20
N ARG A 70 17.04 17.07 -21.26
CA ARG A 70 18.12 16.52 -22.08
C ARG A 70 17.62 15.28 -22.83
N PRO A 71 16.85 15.46 -23.90
CA PRO A 71 16.47 14.35 -24.77
C PRO A 71 17.74 13.78 -25.40
N GLY A 72 18.09 12.54 -25.01
CA GLY A 72 19.33 11.90 -25.43
C GLY A 72 19.56 10.58 -24.71
N PRO A 73 20.81 10.22 -24.38
CA PRO A 73 21.12 8.93 -23.78
C PRO A 73 20.35 8.69 -22.48
N LEU A 74 19.61 7.58 -22.40
CA LEU A 74 18.81 7.19 -21.23
C LEU A 74 19.66 6.94 -19.96
N LEU A 75 20.94 6.70 -20.14
CA LEU A 75 21.85 6.33 -19.06
C LEU A 75 21.89 7.37 -17.93
N LEU A 76 21.92 8.67 -18.29
CA LEU A 76 21.99 9.74 -17.29
C LEU A 76 20.69 9.86 -16.47
N PRO A 77 19.49 10.05 -17.08
CA PRO A 77 18.26 10.17 -16.29
C PRO A 77 17.93 8.90 -15.49
N LEU A 78 18.17 7.72 -16.05
CA LEU A 78 17.96 6.45 -15.34
C LEU A 78 19.00 6.25 -14.22
N GLY A 79 20.26 6.52 -14.50
CA GLY A 79 21.35 6.40 -13.52
C GLY A 79 21.13 7.31 -12.31
N VAL A 80 20.72 8.57 -12.52
CA VAL A 80 20.41 9.50 -11.43
C VAL A 80 19.19 9.01 -10.64
N SER A 81 18.14 8.56 -11.32
CA SER A 81 16.94 8.04 -10.64
C SER A 81 17.24 6.82 -9.76
N VAL A 82 17.96 5.83 -10.29
CA VAL A 82 18.38 4.63 -9.54
C VAL A 82 19.35 4.99 -8.43
N GLY A 83 20.32 5.90 -8.70
CA GLY A 83 21.26 6.39 -7.69
C GLY A 83 20.56 7.04 -6.50
N LEU A 84 19.55 7.87 -6.75
CA LEU A 84 18.72 8.47 -5.68
C LEU A 84 17.92 7.41 -4.93
N ALA A 85 17.32 6.44 -5.61
CA ALA A 85 16.62 5.32 -4.96
C ALA A 85 17.56 4.49 -4.08
N ALA A 86 18.79 4.22 -4.55
CA ALA A 86 19.83 3.53 -3.80
C ALA A 86 20.26 4.35 -2.57
N LEU A 87 20.48 5.66 -2.73
CA LEU A 87 20.84 6.56 -1.63
C LEU A 87 19.78 6.54 -0.53
N PHE A 88 18.50 6.69 -0.87
CA PHE A 88 17.40 6.61 0.10
C PHE A 88 17.33 5.25 0.79
N THR A 89 17.59 4.17 0.04
CA THR A 89 17.65 2.81 0.62
C THR A 89 18.78 2.69 1.63
N VAL A 90 19.97 3.18 1.31
CA VAL A 90 21.14 3.17 2.23
C VAL A 90 20.83 4.00 3.49
N ILE A 91 20.28 5.21 3.33
CA ILE A 91 19.88 6.06 4.47
C ILE A 91 18.91 5.30 5.38
N ARG A 92 17.94 4.56 4.81
CA ARG A 92 16.97 3.77 5.58
C ARG A 92 17.62 2.59 6.31
N LEU A 93 18.58 1.93 5.70
CA LEU A 93 19.37 0.86 6.33
C LEU A 93 20.19 1.37 7.51
N VAL A 94 20.92 2.48 7.33
CA VAL A 94 21.71 3.12 8.40
C VAL A 94 20.84 3.53 9.59
N GLN A 95 19.61 3.96 9.34
CA GLN A 95 18.66 4.35 10.38
C GLN A 95 17.90 3.17 11.02
N LYS A 96 18.28 1.92 10.70
CA LYS A 96 17.66 0.68 11.22
C LYS A 96 16.13 0.64 11.02
N SER A 97 15.62 1.33 10.00
CA SER A 97 14.21 1.25 9.61
C SER A 97 13.96 -0.05 8.84
N PRO A 98 12.73 -0.62 8.85
CA PRO A 98 12.44 -1.86 8.13
C PRO A 98 12.86 -1.78 6.66
N PRO A 99 13.81 -2.61 6.19
CA PRO A 99 14.40 -2.46 4.87
C PRO A 99 13.50 -2.96 3.74
N SER A 100 12.51 -3.78 4.04
CA SER A 100 11.70 -4.50 3.05
C SER A 100 11.05 -3.59 2.00
N ALA A 101 10.45 -2.48 2.42
CA ALA A 101 9.81 -1.55 1.50
C ALA A 101 10.83 -0.79 0.62
N ALA A 102 11.97 -0.40 1.20
CA ALA A 102 13.02 0.30 0.46
C ALA A 102 13.74 -0.61 -0.54
N LEU A 103 14.03 -1.84 -0.14
CA LEU A 103 14.63 -2.83 -1.03
C LEU A 103 13.67 -3.19 -2.17
N GLY A 104 12.38 -3.38 -1.89
CA GLY A 104 11.38 -3.61 -2.92
C GLY A 104 11.30 -2.46 -3.93
N GLY A 105 11.33 -1.21 -3.46
CA GLY A 105 11.35 -0.03 -4.31
C GLY A 105 12.63 0.07 -5.16
N LEU A 106 13.79 -0.21 -4.58
CA LEU A 106 15.07 -0.21 -5.32
C LEU A 106 15.10 -1.31 -6.39
N ILE A 107 14.70 -2.54 -6.06
CA ILE A 107 14.64 -3.65 -7.03
C ILE A 107 13.71 -3.28 -8.19
N ALA A 108 12.53 -2.72 -7.90
CA ALA A 108 11.61 -2.27 -8.94
C ALA A 108 12.21 -1.15 -9.82
N ALA A 109 12.94 -0.19 -9.21
CA ALA A 109 13.59 0.89 -9.94
C ALA A 109 14.73 0.37 -10.84
N VAL A 110 15.55 -0.57 -10.35
CA VAL A 110 16.62 -1.21 -11.14
C VAL A 110 16.03 -2.03 -12.28
N ALA A 111 14.99 -2.81 -12.04
CA ALA A 111 14.33 -3.60 -13.08
C ALA A 111 13.72 -2.70 -14.16
N ALA A 112 13.06 -1.60 -13.76
CA ALA A 112 12.49 -0.62 -14.69
C ALA A 112 13.56 0.07 -15.54
N ALA A 113 14.64 0.53 -14.91
CA ALA A 113 15.77 1.15 -15.61
C ALA A 113 16.48 0.17 -16.54
N GLY A 114 16.69 -1.07 -16.07
CA GLY A 114 17.30 -2.14 -16.88
C GLY A 114 16.48 -2.45 -18.13
N LEU A 115 15.15 -2.52 -17.99
CA LEU A 115 14.25 -2.72 -19.13
C LEU A 115 14.34 -1.57 -20.14
N ALA A 116 14.28 -0.31 -19.67
CA ALA A 116 14.39 0.87 -20.52
C ALA A 116 15.75 0.97 -21.23
N LEU A 117 16.85 0.60 -20.56
CA LEU A 117 18.19 0.55 -21.17
C LEU A 117 18.30 -0.57 -22.21
N TRP A 118 17.73 -1.74 -21.93
CA TRP A 118 17.75 -2.87 -22.84
C TRP A 118 16.97 -2.62 -24.13
N THR A 119 15.79 -2.00 -24.02
CA THR A 119 14.94 -1.68 -25.18
C THR A 119 15.34 -0.39 -25.89
N GLY A 120 16.10 0.48 -25.25
CA GLY A 120 16.41 1.83 -25.72
C GLY A 120 15.25 2.81 -25.65
N ARG A 121 14.14 2.44 -24.97
CA ARG A 121 12.89 3.20 -24.88
C ARG A 121 12.66 3.72 -23.48
N GLY A 122 12.58 5.05 -23.32
CA GLY A 122 12.41 5.68 -22.02
C GLY A 122 11.06 5.36 -21.35
N GLU A 123 10.01 5.16 -22.13
CA GLU A 123 8.68 4.76 -21.66
C GLU A 123 8.67 3.39 -20.99
N ASP A 124 9.58 2.48 -21.34
CA ASP A 124 9.65 1.15 -20.74
C ASP A 124 10.07 1.18 -19.27
N ASN A 125 10.61 2.30 -18.79
CA ASN A 125 10.80 2.55 -17.35
C ASN A 125 9.48 2.56 -16.56
N PHE A 126 8.34 2.71 -17.22
CA PHE A 126 7.01 2.72 -16.57
C PHE A 126 6.30 1.37 -16.64
N VAL A 127 6.79 0.41 -17.43
CA VAL A 127 6.17 -0.92 -17.62
C VAL A 127 5.94 -1.65 -16.29
N PRO A 128 6.89 -1.73 -15.35
CA PRO A 128 6.61 -2.38 -14.06
C PRO A 128 5.45 -1.72 -13.29
N GLY A 129 5.29 -0.40 -13.41
CA GLY A 129 4.17 0.33 -12.81
C GLY A 129 2.83 0.02 -13.49
N LEU A 130 2.81 -0.10 -14.82
CA LEU A 130 1.61 -0.49 -15.58
C LEU A 130 1.19 -1.92 -15.22
N ILE A 131 2.14 -2.86 -15.16
CA ILE A 131 1.89 -4.24 -14.74
C ILE A 131 1.35 -4.27 -13.31
N THR A 132 1.94 -3.51 -12.40
CA THR A 132 1.48 -3.41 -11.01
C THR A 132 0.02 -2.92 -10.94
N ASN A 133 -0.33 -1.88 -11.71
CA ASN A 133 -1.70 -1.38 -11.75
C ASN A 133 -2.67 -2.45 -12.30
N ALA A 134 -2.30 -3.17 -13.35
CA ALA A 134 -3.10 -4.24 -13.93
C ALA A 134 -3.30 -5.39 -12.93
N VAL A 135 -2.21 -5.88 -12.33
CA VAL A 135 -2.23 -7.01 -11.39
C VAL A 135 -3.02 -6.66 -10.13
N TYR A 136 -2.71 -5.54 -9.48
CA TYR A 136 -3.41 -5.14 -8.24
C TYR A 136 -4.88 -4.84 -8.50
N GLY A 137 -5.19 -4.11 -9.58
CA GLY A 137 -6.57 -3.88 -9.98
C GLY A 137 -7.34 -5.17 -10.18
N SER A 138 -6.76 -6.13 -10.90
CA SER A 138 -7.39 -7.44 -11.17
C SER A 138 -7.54 -8.28 -9.91
N VAL A 139 -6.49 -8.41 -9.09
CA VAL A 139 -6.54 -9.19 -7.85
C VAL A 139 -7.58 -8.62 -6.88
N ILE A 140 -7.61 -7.32 -6.68
CA ILE A 140 -8.57 -6.68 -5.79
C ILE A 140 -9.99 -6.83 -6.34
N LEU A 141 -10.20 -6.62 -7.65
CA LEU A 141 -11.51 -6.80 -8.28
C LEU A 141 -12.01 -8.23 -8.13
N VAL A 142 -11.21 -9.21 -8.54
CA VAL A 142 -11.58 -10.62 -8.47
C VAL A 142 -11.87 -11.02 -7.02
N SER A 143 -11.01 -10.61 -6.06
CA SER A 143 -11.23 -10.91 -4.64
C SER A 143 -12.54 -10.33 -4.11
N ALA A 144 -12.92 -9.13 -4.54
CA ALA A 144 -14.19 -8.52 -4.18
C ALA A 144 -15.37 -9.29 -4.78
N LEU A 145 -15.30 -9.66 -6.07
CA LEU A 145 -16.36 -10.37 -6.77
C LEU A 145 -16.63 -11.78 -6.21
N ILE A 146 -15.59 -12.51 -5.82
CA ILE A 146 -15.74 -13.83 -5.20
C ILE A 146 -16.12 -13.77 -3.71
N GLY A 147 -16.29 -12.57 -3.14
CA GLY A 147 -16.68 -12.38 -1.74
C GLY A 147 -15.53 -12.59 -0.73
N TRP A 148 -14.30 -12.64 -1.18
CA TRP A 148 -13.07 -12.71 -0.38
C TRP A 148 -12.26 -11.42 -0.52
N SER A 149 -12.91 -10.26 -0.32
CA SER A 149 -12.24 -8.96 -0.47
C SER A 149 -10.91 -8.90 0.27
N VAL A 150 -9.81 -8.64 -0.44
CA VAL A 150 -8.47 -8.42 0.13
C VAL A 150 -8.51 -7.29 1.16
N ILE A 151 -9.29 -6.24 0.89
CA ILE A 151 -9.47 -5.12 1.83
C ILE A 151 -10.15 -5.59 3.12
N GLY A 152 -11.17 -6.46 3.00
CA GLY A 152 -11.86 -7.04 4.15
C GLY A 152 -10.96 -7.98 4.96
N ILE A 153 -10.13 -8.77 4.28
CA ILE A 153 -9.14 -9.64 4.94
C ILE A 153 -8.14 -8.77 5.72
N ALA A 154 -7.55 -7.76 5.08
CA ALA A 154 -6.60 -6.87 5.73
C ALA A 154 -7.22 -6.15 6.94
N ALA A 155 -8.43 -5.58 6.79
CA ALA A 155 -9.14 -4.92 7.88
C ALA A 155 -9.53 -5.89 9.01
N GLY A 156 -10.02 -7.09 8.68
CA GLY A 156 -10.40 -8.09 9.67
C GLY A 156 -9.24 -8.56 10.53
N PHE A 157 -8.09 -8.82 9.91
CA PHE A 157 -6.87 -9.15 10.67
C PHE A 157 -6.34 -7.97 11.48
N LEU A 158 -6.39 -6.75 10.94
CA LEU A 158 -5.99 -5.53 11.65
C LEU A 158 -6.85 -5.29 12.90
N MET A 159 -8.16 -5.57 12.81
CA MET A 159 -9.12 -5.42 13.91
C MET A 159 -9.23 -6.66 14.81
N GLY A 160 -8.41 -7.70 14.60
CA GLY A 160 -8.41 -8.92 15.40
C GLY A 160 -9.59 -9.85 15.14
N GLU A 161 -10.44 -9.57 14.15
CA GLU A 161 -11.62 -10.37 13.81
C GLU A 161 -11.30 -11.51 12.80
N GLY A 162 -10.12 -11.45 12.17
CA GLY A 162 -9.73 -12.42 11.15
C GLY A 162 -10.68 -12.40 9.95
N THR A 163 -11.31 -13.54 9.67
CA THR A 163 -12.26 -13.69 8.54
C THR A 163 -13.74 -13.65 8.97
N ALA A 164 -14.03 -13.45 10.26
CA ALA A 164 -15.41 -13.47 10.81
C ALA A 164 -16.30 -12.34 10.25
N TRP A 165 -15.70 -11.24 9.75
CA TRP A 165 -16.43 -10.16 9.06
C TRP A 165 -17.31 -10.66 7.90
N ARG A 166 -17.02 -11.83 7.32
CA ARG A 166 -17.80 -12.40 6.23
C ARG A 166 -19.20 -12.84 6.62
N ALA A 167 -19.42 -13.15 7.90
CA ALA A 167 -20.74 -13.50 8.42
C ALA A 167 -21.66 -12.26 8.50
N ASP A 168 -21.07 -11.07 8.67
CA ASP A 168 -21.81 -9.81 8.72
C ASP A 168 -22.07 -9.25 7.30
N ARG A 169 -23.35 -9.17 6.91
CA ARG A 169 -23.77 -8.63 5.61
C ARG A 169 -23.35 -7.18 5.39
N ARG A 170 -23.33 -6.36 6.46
CA ARG A 170 -22.96 -4.94 6.39
C ARG A 170 -21.47 -4.80 6.11
N LYS A 171 -20.63 -5.52 6.85
CA LYS A 171 -19.17 -5.54 6.64
C LYS A 171 -18.82 -6.07 5.26
N ARG A 172 -19.44 -7.19 4.85
CA ARG A 172 -19.21 -7.78 3.51
C ARG A 172 -19.55 -6.82 2.38
N ARG A 173 -20.68 -6.10 2.47
CA ARG A 173 -21.09 -5.12 1.46
C ARG A 173 -20.14 -3.92 1.42
N ALA A 174 -19.72 -3.42 2.58
CA ALA A 174 -18.78 -2.31 2.67
C ALA A 174 -17.41 -2.67 2.08
N PHE A 175 -16.86 -3.83 2.42
CA PHE A 175 -15.58 -4.30 1.87
C PHE A 175 -15.65 -4.66 0.39
N PHE A 176 -16.81 -5.09 -0.11
CA PHE A 176 -17.04 -5.23 -1.54
C PHE A 176 -16.89 -3.89 -2.26
N TRP A 177 -17.60 -2.86 -1.82
CA TRP A 177 -17.55 -1.53 -2.46
C TRP A 177 -16.19 -0.85 -2.31
N LEU A 178 -15.52 -1.03 -1.18
CA LEU A 178 -14.13 -0.58 -1.03
C LEU A 178 -13.21 -1.30 -2.03
N GLY A 179 -13.37 -2.61 -2.19
CA GLY A 179 -12.63 -3.37 -3.20
C GLY A 179 -12.86 -2.84 -4.62
N ILE A 180 -14.12 -2.56 -4.98
CA ILE A 180 -14.46 -1.94 -6.27
C ILE A 180 -13.80 -0.56 -6.42
N ALA A 181 -13.84 0.29 -5.38
CA ALA A 181 -13.22 1.61 -5.44
C ALA A 181 -11.69 1.54 -5.62
N TRP A 182 -11.02 0.62 -4.91
CA TRP A 182 -9.58 0.38 -5.08
C TRP A 182 -9.24 -0.17 -6.47
N ALA A 183 -10.00 -1.14 -6.97
CA ALA A 183 -9.81 -1.68 -8.31
C ALA A 183 -10.03 -0.60 -9.39
N ALA A 184 -11.07 0.21 -9.24
CA ALA A 184 -11.36 1.33 -10.13
C ALA A 184 -10.21 2.35 -10.16
N LEU A 185 -9.58 2.66 -9.03
CA LEU A 185 -8.40 3.53 -8.97
C LEU A 185 -7.24 2.95 -9.80
N PHE A 186 -6.92 1.67 -9.62
CA PHE A 186 -5.83 1.03 -10.37
C PHE A 186 -6.12 0.97 -11.87
N PHE A 187 -7.35 0.62 -12.26
CA PHE A 187 -7.74 0.60 -13.66
C PHE A 187 -7.84 1.99 -14.28
N ALA A 188 -8.29 3.01 -13.54
CA ALA A 188 -8.27 4.39 -14.01
C ALA A 188 -6.84 4.87 -14.30
N ARG A 189 -5.88 4.54 -13.42
CA ARG A 189 -4.45 4.81 -13.67
C ARG A 189 -3.95 4.11 -14.91
N LEU A 190 -4.31 2.83 -15.09
CA LEU A 190 -3.93 2.06 -16.26
C LEU A 190 -4.54 2.64 -17.53
N ALA A 191 -5.83 2.98 -17.51
CA ALA A 191 -6.56 3.54 -18.65
C ALA A 191 -5.98 4.88 -19.11
N VAL A 192 -5.44 5.69 -18.20
CA VAL A 192 -4.80 6.97 -18.55
C VAL A 192 -3.33 6.77 -18.99
N GLN A 193 -2.58 5.93 -18.28
CA GLN A 193 -1.14 5.78 -18.51
C GLN A 193 -0.83 4.87 -19.70
N PHE A 194 -1.64 3.86 -19.99
CA PHE A 194 -1.38 2.91 -21.06
C PHE A 194 -1.41 3.53 -22.46
N PRO A 195 -2.38 4.39 -22.85
CA PRO A 195 -2.34 5.11 -24.13
C PRO A 195 -1.10 5.99 -24.28
N LEU A 196 -0.65 6.66 -23.21
CA LEU A 196 0.56 7.49 -23.23
C LEU A 196 1.83 6.66 -23.37
N TYR A 197 1.84 5.46 -22.79
CA TYR A 197 2.90 4.49 -23.01
C TYR A 197 2.99 4.07 -24.49
N LEU A 198 1.84 3.78 -25.12
CA LEU A 198 1.79 3.44 -26.54
C LEU A 198 2.21 4.62 -27.43
N ALA A 199 1.96 5.86 -27.01
CA ALA A 199 2.39 7.06 -27.69
C ALA A 199 3.88 7.41 -27.48
N GLY A 200 4.58 6.72 -26.56
CA GLY A 200 5.98 7.00 -26.21
C GLY A 200 6.16 8.32 -25.45
N ASP A 201 5.11 8.90 -24.87
CA ASP A 201 5.18 10.18 -24.17
C ASP A 201 5.67 9.99 -22.72
N VAL A 202 6.98 9.89 -22.57
CA VAL A 202 7.66 9.72 -21.27
C VAL A 202 7.36 10.86 -20.30
N THR A 203 7.26 12.10 -20.81
CA THR A 203 7.02 13.29 -19.97
C THR A 203 5.61 13.27 -19.38
N ALA A 204 4.60 13.00 -20.20
CA ALA A 204 3.22 12.88 -19.74
C ALA A 204 3.05 11.67 -18.79
N LEU A 205 3.66 10.51 -19.13
CA LEU A 205 3.66 9.33 -18.27
C LEU A 205 4.23 9.63 -16.89
N GLY A 206 5.38 10.27 -16.83
CA GLY A 206 6.03 10.61 -15.58
C GLY A 206 5.24 11.61 -14.74
N THR A 207 4.73 12.65 -15.37
CA THR A 207 3.89 13.67 -14.73
C THR A 207 2.62 13.02 -14.15
N LEU A 208 1.92 12.22 -14.96
CA LEU A 208 0.69 11.56 -14.50
C LEU A 208 0.94 10.47 -13.45
N LYS A 209 2.07 9.77 -13.52
CA LYS A 209 2.48 8.85 -12.46
C LYS A 209 2.58 9.56 -11.10
N LEU A 210 3.11 10.78 -11.08
CA LEU A 210 3.23 11.59 -9.85
C LEU A 210 1.88 12.13 -9.40
N VAL A 211 1.10 12.74 -10.29
CA VAL A 211 -0.22 13.31 -9.98
C VAL A 211 -1.23 12.24 -9.56
N MET A 212 -1.25 11.12 -10.27
CA MET A 212 -2.12 9.98 -9.95
C MET A 212 -1.52 9.04 -8.89
N GLY A 213 -0.38 9.39 -8.31
CA GLY A 213 0.24 8.67 -7.21
C GLY A 213 -0.40 9.04 -5.86
N LEU A 214 0.40 9.58 -4.96
CA LEU A 214 -0.01 9.94 -3.60
C LEU A 214 -1.30 10.77 -3.53
N PRO A 215 -1.54 11.79 -4.39
CA PRO A 215 -2.77 12.58 -4.33
C PRO A 215 -4.05 11.77 -4.54
N LEU A 216 -3.99 10.69 -5.32
CA LEU A 216 -5.16 9.84 -5.57
C LEU A 216 -5.32 8.74 -4.51
N PHE A 217 -4.21 8.24 -3.98
CA PHE A 217 -4.24 7.22 -2.94
C PHE A 217 -4.68 7.76 -1.57
N ALA A 218 -4.27 8.98 -1.20
CA ALA A 218 -4.55 9.56 0.10
C ALA A 218 -6.05 9.66 0.41
N PRO A 219 -6.93 10.19 -0.47
CA PRO A 219 -8.38 10.20 -0.22
C PRO A 219 -8.96 8.80 -0.08
N LEU A 220 -8.52 7.84 -0.88
CA LEU A 220 -9.04 6.48 -0.82
C LEU A 220 -8.61 5.75 0.46
N ILE A 221 -7.38 5.97 0.93
CA ILE A 221 -6.94 5.50 2.25
C ILE A 221 -7.79 6.12 3.35
N ALA A 222 -8.07 7.43 3.28
CA ALA A 222 -8.91 8.12 4.26
C ALA A 222 -10.33 7.53 4.30
N VAL A 223 -10.95 7.35 3.13
CA VAL A 223 -12.29 6.73 3.03
C VAL A 223 -12.26 5.30 3.57
N THR A 224 -11.26 4.50 3.20
CA THR A 224 -11.10 3.14 3.71
C THR A 224 -11.04 3.12 5.23
N TRP A 225 -10.22 4.00 5.83
CA TRP A 225 -10.10 4.12 7.28
C TRP A 225 -11.42 4.52 7.95
N LEU A 226 -12.12 5.53 7.40
CA LEU A 226 -13.42 5.99 7.94
C LEU A 226 -14.46 4.88 7.90
N VAL A 227 -14.52 4.11 6.80
CA VAL A 227 -15.44 2.98 6.68
C VAL A 227 -15.08 1.87 7.67
N VAL A 228 -13.80 1.51 7.78
CA VAL A 228 -13.35 0.51 8.77
C VAL A 228 -13.71 0.96 10.18
N ARG A 229 -13.41 2.20 10.55
CA ARG A 229 -13.78 2.75 11.86
C ARG A 229 -15.28 2.74 12.14
N ALA A 230 -16.12 2.98 11.13
CA ALA A 230 -17.57 2.93 11.25
C ALA A 230 -18.14 1.50 11.37
N LEU A 231 -17.40 0.50 10.84
CA LEU A 231 -17.78 -0.91 10.94
C LEU A 231 -17.34 -1.58 12.24
N TYR A 232 -16.36 -0.99 12.92
CA TYR A 232 -15.80 -1.47 14.18
C TYR A 232 -15.91 -0.38 15.25
N PRO A 233 -17.17 -0.04 15.70
CA PRO A 233 -17.35 0.91 16.78
C PRO A 233 -16.71 0.36 18.06
N ARG A 234 -16.10 1.23 18.83
CA ARG A 234 -15.55 0.85 20.14
C ARG A 234 -16.70 0.61 21.10
N VAL A 235 -16.60 -0.46 21.88
CA VAL A 235 -17.38 -0.60 23.10
C VAL A 235 -16.79 0.37 24.11
N SER A 236 -17.53 1.38 24.52
CA SER A 236 -17.12 2.26 25.60
C SER A 236 -17.10 1.48 26.91
N PRO A 237 -16.13 1.75 27.82
CA PRO A 237 -16.12 1.09 29.14
C PRO A 237 -17.39 1.28 29.95
N GLU A 238 -18.22 2.28 29.59
CA GLU A 238 -19.54 2.54 30.21
C GLU A 238 -20.65 1.57 29.77
N ASP A 239 -20.40 0.80 28.68
CA ASP A 239 -21.37 -0.19 28.17
C ASP A 239 -21.14 -1.60 28.75
N GLU A 240 -20.17 -1.77 29.64
CA GLU A 240 -19.95 -3.03 30.36
C GLU A 240 -21.05 -3.15 31.44
N PRO A 241 -21.99 -4.11 31.33
CA PRO A 241 -23.02 -4.27 32.35
C PRO A 241 -22.33 -4.49 33.69
N ALA A 242 -22.63 -3.61 34.67
CA ALA A 242 -22.13 -3.74 36.01
C ALA A 242 -22.38 -5.18 36.48
N ALA A 243 -21.28 -5.90 36.71
CA ALA A 243 -21.38 -7.27 37.19
C ALA A 243 -22.17 -7.27 38.49
N ALA A 244 -23.38 -7.80 38.42
CA ALA A 244 -24.27 -8.01 39.55
C ALA A 244 -23.96 -9.33 40.22
#